data_1e6cca3145d5aeec7624682efc78ec1c
#
_entry.id   1e6cca3145d5aeec7624682efc78ec1c
#
_cell.length_a   1.000
_cell.length_b   1.000
_cell.length_c   1.000
_cell.angle_alpha   90.00
_cell.angle_beta   90.00
_cell.angle_gamma   90.00
#
_symmetry.space_group_name_H-M   'P 1'
#
loop_
_entity.id
_entity.type
_entity.pdbx_description
1 polymer ?
#
loop_
_entity_poly.entity_id
_entity_poly.type
_entity_poly.pdbx_seq_one_letter_code
_entity_poly.pdbx_strand_id
1 'polypeptide(L)'
;MGNPTEVSGQPGLHDSDLDDLPVRLVFELGRVELSLGELQRLAPGALVPLARPVDEPLDIMANGRRLGRGTLVRIGENLGVRIVSLAGNE
;
A
#
# COMPACT_ATOMS: atom_id res chain seq x y z
N MET A 1 15.49 -5.50 -12.74
CA MET A 1 14.72 -5.91 -13.03
C MET A 1 13.57 -5.57 -12.57
N GLY A 2 12.99 -5.07 -12.63
CA GLY A 2 11.96 -4.66 -12.20
C GLY A 2 10.97 -5.51 -12.06
N ASN A 3 9.97 -5.19 -11.57
CA ASN A 3 9.05 -6.05 -11.43
C ASN A 3 8.17 -5.94 -12.47
N PRO A 4 7.51 -6.82 -12.74
CA PRO A 4 6.59 -6.86 -13.73
C PRO A 4 5.59 -5.81 -13.69
N THR A 5 5.23 -5.48 -12.62
CA THR A 5 4.23 -4.55 -12.61
C THR A 5 4.75 -3.25 -12.48
N GLU A 6 5.94 -3.09 -12.64
CA GLU A 6 6.41 -1.95 -12.42
C GLU A 6 6.05 -1.05 -13.35
N VAL A 7 5.28 -0.35 -13.25
CA VAL A 7 4.88 0.49 -14.11
C VAL A 7 5.80 1.41 -14.16
N SER A 8 6.64 1.39 -13.68
CA SER A 8 7.47 2.20 -13.65
C SER A 8 7.72 2.97 -14.35
N GLY A 9 7.49 3.25 -14.41
CA GLY A 9 7.60 4.15 -14.86
C GLY A 9 8.55 4.80 -15.34
N GLN A 10 8.84 4.81 -16.12
CA GLN A 10 9.62 5.30 -16.69
C GLN A 10 9.21 6.47 -17.26
N PRO A 11 9.43 7.37 -17.01
CA PRO A 11 9.02 8.54 -17.41
C PRO A 11 9.34 8.76 -18.68
N GLY A 12 8.71 8.73 -19.38
CA GLY A 12 8.98 8.89 -20.53
C GLY A 12 8.83 10.12 -20.95
N LEU A 13 8.61 10.86 -20.89
CA LEU A 13 8.52 11.99 -21.40
C LEU A 13 7.98 12.08 -22.65
N HIS A 14 6.90 11.90 -22.87
CA HIS A 14 6.34 11.97 -24.05
C HIS A 14 5.51 13.08 -24.24
N ASP A 15 4.73 13.08 -25.17
CA ASP A 15 3.82 14.05 -25.40
C ASP A 15 2.99 14.30 -24.27
N SER A 16 2.56 13.38 -23.59
CA SER A 16 1.66 13.59 -22.58
C SER A 16 2.40 13.73 -21.36
N ASP A 17 2.72 14.86 -20.92
CA ASP A 17 3.39 15.01 -19.67
C ASP A 17 2.57 14.56 -18.51
N LEU A 18 1.26 14.53 -18.63
CA LEU A 18 0.45 14.08 -17.51
C LEU A 18 0.68 12.61 -17.21
N ASP A 19 1.02 11.85 -18.23
CA ASP A 19 1.26 10.45 -17.97
C ASP A 19 2.54 10.22 -17.21
N ASP A 20 3.38 11.20 -17.11
CA ASP A 20 4.63 11.02 -16.40
C ASP A 20 4.60 11.59 -15.00
N LEU A 21 3.47 12.08 -14.56
CA LEU A 21 3.42 12.63 -13.23
C LEU A 21 3.46 11.51 -12.21
N PRO A 22 4.28 11.63 -11.21
CA PRO A 22 4.35 10.57 -10.21
C PRO A 22 3.16 10.65 -9.27
N VAL A 23 2.66 9.52 -8.87
CA VAL A 23 1.56 9.45 -7.93
C VAL A 23 1.99 8.52 -6.80
N ARG A 24 1.79 8.96 -5.57
CA ARG A 24 2.18 8.13 -4.44
C ARG A 24 1.02 7.31 -3.97
N LEU A 25 1.21 6.03 -3.89
CA LEU A 25 0.18 5.15 -3.38
C LEU A 25 0.54 4.71 -1.97
N VAL A 26 -0.45 4.60 -1.13
CA VAL A 26 -0.25 4.16 0.23
C VAL A 26 -1.13 2.95 0.43
N PHE A 27 -0.55 1.85 0.92
CA PHE A 27 -1.29 0.64 1.14
C PHE A 27 -1.46 0.49 2.64
N GLU A 28 -2.68 0.71 3.13
CA GLU A 28 -2.91 0.73 4.56
C GLU A 28 -3.12 -0.66 5.10
N LEU A 29 -2.27 -1.05 6.01
CA LEU A 29 -2.38 -2.35 6.63
C LEU A 29 -3.35 -2.34 7.80
N GLY A 30 -3.54 -1.20 8.43
CA GLY A 30 -4.43 -1.15 9.58
C GLY A 30 -4.09 0.02 10.47
N ARG A 31 -4.89 0.19 11.50
CA ARG A 31 -4.68 1.28 12.42
C ARG A 31 -4.90 0.76 13.82
N VAL A 32 -4.29 1.43 14.77
CA VAL A 32 -4.46 1.04 16.13
C VAL A 32 -4.27 2.26 17.00
N GLU A 33 -5.02 2.34 18.09
CA GLU A 33 -4.87 3.42 19.00
C GLU A 33 -4.18 2.90 20.24
N LEU A 34 -3.20 3.60 20.71
CA LEU A 34 -2.50 3.23 21.92
C LEU A 34 -2.55 4.41 22.88
N SER A 35 -2.62 4.13 24.15
CA SER A 35 -2.50 5.18 25.13
C SER A 35 -1.06 5.64 25.16
N LEU A 36 -0.82 6.80 25.72
CA LEU A 36 0.54 7.29 25.81
C LEU A 36 1.38 6.33 26.64
N GLY A 37 0.81 5.77 27.69
CA GLY A 37 1.57 4.82 28.49
C GLY A 37 1.95 3.59 27.71
N GLU A 38 1.03 3.08 26.88
CA GLU A 38 1.35 1.93 26.08
C GLU A 38 2.41 2.26 25.06
N LEU A 39 2.33 3.44 24.49
CA LEU A 39 3.31 3.84 23.52
C LEU A 39 4.70 3.91 24.15
N GLN A 40 4.77 4.41 25.34
CA GLN A 40 6.06 4.54 26.00
C GLN A 40 6.65 3.20 26.41
N ARG A 41 5.86 2.17 26.43
CA ARG A 41 6.37 0.86 26.77
C ARG A 41 6.78 0.04 25.57
N LEU A 42 6.66 0.60 24.36
CA LEU A 42 7.06 -0.13 23.19
C LEU A 42 8.58 -0.25 23.14
N ALA A 43 9.03 -1.36 22.73
CA ALA A 43 10.46 -1.63 22.65
C ALA A 43 10.68 -2.65 21.56
N PRO A 44 11.92 -2.85 21.14
CA PRO A 44 12.18 -3.84 20.11
C PRO A 44 11.64 -5.19 20.55
N GLY A 45 10.92 -5.85 19.66
CA GLY A 45 10.29 -7.11 19.99
C GLY A 45 8.85 -7.00 20.42
N ALA A 46 8.36 -5.79 20.67
CA ALA A 46 6.98 -5.63 21.09
C ALA A 46 6.06 -5.94 19.92
N LEU A 47 4.87 -6.41 20.23
CA LEU A 47 3.90 -6.74 19.19
C LEU A 47 2.74 -5.78 19.28
N VAL A 48 2.31 -5.29 18.13
CA VAL A 48 1.20 -4.36 18.09
C VAL A 48 0.15 -4.97 17.16
N PRO A 49 -0.93 -5.47 17.71
CA PRO A 49 -1.96 -6.07 16.85
C PRO A 49 -2.72 -4.99 16.10
N LEU A 50 -3.05 -5.26 14.87
CA LEU A 50 -3.73 -4.28 14.06
C LEU A 50 -5.23 -4.55 13.94
N ALA A 51 -5.68 -5.58 14.61
CA ALA A 51 -7.11 -5.85 14.68
C ALA A 51 -7.74 -6.08 13.32
N ARG A 52 -7.06 -6.75 12.43
CA ARG A 52 -7.66 -7.08 11.17
C ARG A 52 -7.20 -8.48 10.76
N PRO A 53 -8.05 -9.21 10.05
CA PRO A 53 -7.67 -10.56 9.62
C PRO A 53 -6.50 -10.52 8.66
N VAL A 54 -5.73 -11.57 8.66
CA VAL A 54 -4.53 -11.63 7.89
C VAL A 54 -4.80 -11.57 6.40
N ASP A 55 -5.83 -12.26 5.95
CA ASP A 55 -6.09 -12.32 4.54
C ASP A 55 -7.12 -11.35 4.04
N GLU A 56 -7.47 -10.36 4.82
CA GLU A 56 -8.42 -9.40 4.36
C GLU A 56 -7.74 -8.40 3.45
N PRO A 57 -8.34 -8.00 2.34
CA PRO A 57 -7.70 -7.04 1.46
C PRO A 57 -7.47 -5.71 2.16
N LEU A 58 -6.43 -5.05 1.79
CA LEU A 58 -6.13 -3.77 2.38
C LEU A 58 -6.48 -2.66 1.41
N ASP A 59 -6.63 -1.48 1.95
CA ASP A 59 -7.02 -0.34 1.13
C ASP A 59 -5.82 0.27 0.44
N ILE A 60 -6.03 0.70 -0.79
CA ILE A 60 -5.01 1.38 -1.56
C ILE A 60 -5.44 2.82 -1.66
N MET A 61 -4.60 3.71 -1.15
CA MET A 61 -4.94 5.12 -1.08
C MET A 61 -4.06 5.94 -2.01
N ALA A 62 -4.64 6.96 -2.58
CA ALA A 62 -3.89 7.91 -3.38
C ALA A 62 -4.38 9.29 -3.01
N ASN A 63 -3.51 10.12 -2.54
CA ASN A 63 -3.87 11.47 -2.15
C ASN A 63 -4.99 11.50 -1.13
N GLY A 64 -4.95 10.60 -0.20
CA GLY A 64 -5.95 10.59 0.86
C GLY A 64 -7.29 9.99 0.48
N ARG A 65 -7.43 9.48 -0.72
CA ARG A 65 -8.70 8.91 -1.15
C ARG A 65 -8.49 7.44 -1.49
N ARG A 66 -9.47 6.62 -1.20
CA ARG A 66 -9.32 5.21 -1.49
C ARG A 66 -9.45 4.97 -2.98
N LEU A 67 -8.46 4.34 -3.55
CA LEU A 67 -8.43 4.05 -4.93
C LEU A 67 -8.92 2.63 -5.19
N GLY A 68 -8.71 1.75 -4.28
CA GLY A 68 -9.12 0.37 -4.47
C GLY A 68 -8.69 -0.49 -3.32
N ARG A 69 -8.61 -1.78 -3.56
CA ARG A 69 -8.20 -2.73 -2.56
C ARG A 69 -7.28 -3.77 -3.17
N GLY A 70 -6.47 -4.36 -2.36
CA GLY A 70 -5.56 -5.39 -2.82
C GLY A 70 -5.15 -6.32 -1.71
N THR A 71 -4.51 -7.40 -2.05
CA THR A 71 -4.03 -8.34 -1.06
C THR A 71 -2.52 -8.40 -1.14
N LEU A 72 -1.91 -8.62 -0.01
CA LEU A 72 -0.46 -8.70 0.02
C LEU A 72 -0.02 -10.01 -0.60
N VAL A 73 1.03 -9.94 -1.37
CA VAL A 73 1.58 -11.13 -1.98
C VAL A 73 3.09 -11.03 -1.95
N ARG A 74 3.74 -12.11 -2.27
CA ARG A 74 5.17 -12.11 -2.29
C ARG A 74 5.61 -12.14 -3.73
N ILE A 75 6.50 -11.26 -4.11
CA ILE A 75 7.03 -11.23 -5.45
C ILE A 75 8.53 -11.39 -5.31
N GLY A 76 9.01 -12.61 -5.52
CA GLY A 76 10.41 -12.89 -5.30
C GLY A 76 10.73 -12.71 -3.83
N GLU A 77 11.61 -11.81 -3.53
CA GLU A 77 11.92 -11.55 -2.15
C GLU A 77 11.29 -10.27 -1.68
N ASN A 78 10.43 -9.70 -2.47
CA ASN A 78 9.82 -8.43 -2.09
C ASN A 78 8.35 -8.61 -1.79
N LEU A 79 7.81 -7.64 -1.12
CA LEU A 79 6.41 -7.64 -0.81
C LEU A 79 5.72 -6.92 -1.94
N GLY A 80 4.61 -7.40 -2.36
CA GLY A 80 3.83 -6.74 -3.39
C GLY A 80 2.35 -6.76 -3.04
N VAL A 81 1.55 -6.22 -3.91
CA VAL A 81 0.11 -6.17 -3.69
C VAL A 81 -0.57 -6.58 -4.98
N ARG A 82 -1.50 -7.53 -4.87
CA ARG A 82 -2.30 -7.91 -6.00
C ARG A 82 -3.57 -7.09 -5.97
N ILE A 83 -3.87 -6.37 -7.03
CA ILE A 83 -5.05 -5.52 -7.06
C ILE A 83 -6.29 -6.40 -7.13
N VAL A 84 -7.23 -6.14 -6.24
CA VAL A 84 -8.46 -6.88 -6.22
C VAL A 84 -9.57 -6.06 -6.86
N SER A 85 -9.63 -4.79 -6.58
CA SER A 85 -10.64 -3.93 -7.16
C SER A 85 -10.11 -2.52 -7.25
N LEU A 86 -10.64 -1.76 -8.17
CA LEU A 86 -10.30 -0.35 -8.28
C LEU A 86 -11.59 0.43 -8.41
N ALA A 87 -11.59 1.58 -7.75
CA ALA A 87 -12.76 2.44 -7.78
C ALA A 87 -12.99 2.86 -9.22
N GLY A 88 -14.21 2.81 -9.62
CA GLY A 88 -14.51 3.20 -10.96
C GLY A 88 -14.51 2.07 -11.93
N ASN A 89 -13.95 0.95 -11.56
CA ASN A 89 -13.93 -0.18 -12.39
C ASN A 89 -14.63 -1.32 -11.78
N GLU A 90 -15.46 -1.09 -10.85
CA GLU A 90 -16.13 -2.18 -10.23
C GLU A 90 -17.36 -2.49 -10.85
#